data_6a2b2c269fe43417112948375df1934e
#
_entry.id   6a2b2c269fe43417112948375df1934e
#
_cell.length_a   1.000
_cell.length_b   1.000
_cell.length_c   1.000
_cell.angle_alpha   90.00
_cell.angle_beta   90.00
_cell.angle_gamma   90.00
#
_symmetry.space_group_name_H-M   'P 1'
#
loop_
_entity.id
_entity.type
_entity.pdbx_description
1 polymer ?
#
loop_
_entity_poly.entity_id
_entity_poly.type
_entity_poly.pdbx_seq_one_letter_code
_entity_poly.pdbx_strand_id
1 'polypeptide(L)'
;VGQVKLWAIGSDALLTKADSAFREKTFNAMALAAVVAVCISVVIGSLVSRMLTKPIHRITSTAKQIRDGDLSARTGLRGDDEIDQLGETFDEMATSLEKDMKHEKRLTSDVAHELRTPLMAMLATVEAMQDGVYPTDDEHLETVASETRRLARLVQQMLDLSRMENST
;
A
#
# COMPACT_ATOMS: atom_id res chain seq x y z
N VAL A 1 -67.49 17.74 59.79
CA VAL A 1 -67.00 16.60 58.93
C VAL A 1 -66.84 17.04 57.51
N GLY A 2 -67.61 18.03 57.00
CA GLY A 2 -67.50 18.51 55.55
C GLY A 2 -66.26 19.31 55.24
N GLN A 3 -65.72 20.15 56.11
CA GLN A 3 -64.54 20.97 55.83
C GLN A 3 -63.23 20.16 55.71
N VAL A 4 -63.07 19.08 56.46
CA VAL A 4 -61.87 18.21 56.41
C VAL A 4 -61.76 17.46 55.06
N LYS A 5 -62.90 17.04 54.49
CA LYS A 5 -62.94 16.41 53.18
C LYS A 5 -62.56 17.37 52.02
N LEU A 6 -62.96 18.62 52.09
CA LEU A 6 -62.61 19.64 51.12
C LEU A 6 -61.09 19.97 51.10
N TRP A 7 -60.49 19.98 52.31
CA TRP A 7 -59.04 20.21 52.47
C TRP A 7 -58.21 19.05 51.88
N ALA A 8 -58.61 17.80 52.09
CA ALA A 8 -57.93 16.64 51.55
C ALA A 8 -57.99 16.60 50.01
N ILE A 9 -59.16 16.91 49.43
CA ILE A 9 -59.33 16.95 47.97
C ILE A 9 -58.47 18.07 47.36
N GLY A 10 -58.33 19.23 48.01
CA GLY A 10 -57.51 20.32 47.53
C GLY A 10 -55.99 20.01 47.59
N SER A 11 -55.53 19.34 48.64
CA SER A 11 -54.14 18.92 48.79
C SER A 11 -53.72 17.83 47.74
N ASP A 12 -54.62 16.87 47.52
CA ASP A 12 -54.37 15.81 46.53
C ASP A 12 -54.30 16.35 45.06
N ALA A 13 -55.18 17.34 44.78
CA ALA A 13 -55.14 17.99 43.43
C ALA A 13 -53.86 18.83 43.21
N LEU A 14 -53.38 19.50 44.27
CA LEU A 14 -52.15 20.26 44.23
C LEU A 14 -50.90 19.37 44.15
N LEU A 15 -50.89 18.24 44.88
CA LEU A 15 -49.80 17.25 44.78
C LEU A 15 -49.74 16.58 43.39
N THR A 16 -50.88 16.22 42.83
CA THR A 16 -50.99 15.63 41.48
C THR A 16 -50.48 16.59 40.39
N LYS A 17 -50.79 17.89 40.53
CA LYS A 17 -50.35 18.92 39.58
C LYS A 17 -48.85 19.21 39.71
N ALA A 18 -48.31 19.22 40.91
CA ALA A 18 -46.86 19.34 41.15
C ALA A 18 -46.09 18.12 40.62
N ASP A 19 -46.63 16.94 40.79
CA ASP A 19 -46.02 15.68 40.32
C ASP A 19 -46.02 15.59 38.79
N SER A 20 -47.09 16.00 38.12
CA SER A 20 -47.14 16.07 36.65
C SER A 20 -46.16 17.08 36.08
N ALA A 21 -46.04 18.25 36.67
CA ALA A 21 -45.07 19.28 36.23
C ALA A 21 -43.60 18.85 36.46
N PHE A 22 -43.34 18.13 37.54
CA PHE A 22 -42.03 17.55 37.82
C PHE A 22 -41.66 16.46 36.77
N ARG A 23 -42.58 15.57 36.48
CA ARG A 23 -42.41 14.52 35.45
C ARG A 23 -42.15 15.10 34.08
N GLU A 24 -42.88 16.13 33.66
CA GLU A 24 -42.69 16.79 32.37
C GLU A 24 -41.30 17.46 32.28
N LYS A 25 -40.88 18.19 33.33
CA LYS A 25 -39.53 18.80 33.36
C LYS A 25 -38.44 17.73 33.35
N THR A 26 -38.61 16.64 34.08
CA THR A 26 -37.64 15.54 34.10
C THR A 26 -37.55 14.84 32.72
N PHE A 27 -38.70 14.60 32.11
CA PHE A 27 -38.74 14.01 30.77
C PHE A 27 -38.06 14.89 29.72
N ASN A 28 -38.35 16.20 29.72
CA ASN A 28 -37.72 17.15 28.81
C ASN A 28 -36.20 17.27 29.05
N ALA A 29 -35.76 17.25 30.30
CA ALA A 29 -34.34 17.26 30.64
C ALA A 29 -33.63 15.97 30.15
N MET A 30 -34.26 14.81 30.30
CA MET A 30 -33.74 13.53 29.81
C MET A 30 -33.70 13.49 28.30
N ALA A 31 -34.74 13.99 27.61
CA ALA A 31 -34.78 14.07 26.15
C ALA A 31 -33.68 14.98 25.62
N LEU A 32 -33.47 16.15 26.22
CA LEU A 32 -32.39 17.06 25.85
C LEU A 32 -31.02 16.42 26.09
N ALA A 33 -30.81 15.78 27.22
CA ALA A 33 -29.54 15.06 27.50
C ALA A 33 -29.26 13.95 26.49
N ALA A 34 -30.28 13.20 26.07
CA ALA A 34 -30.15 12.17 25.04
C ALA A 34 -29.74 12.75 23.68
N VAL A 35 -30.38 13.85 23.28
CA VAL A 35 -30.01 14.52 22.01
C VAL A 35 -28.56 15.03 22.03
N VAL A 36 -28.16 15.68 23.11
CA VAL A 36 -26.78 16.14 23.31
C VAL A 36 -25.79 14.99 23.27
N ALA A 37 -26.08 13.88 23.94
CA ALA A 37 -25.22 12.69 23.93
C ALA A 37 -25.04 12.10 22.50
N VAL A 38 -26.13 12.03 21.74
CA VAL A 38 -26.08 11.58 20.33
C VAL A 38 -25.24 12.52 19.48
N CYS A 39 -25.44 13.84 19.61
CA CYS A 39 -24.63 14.82 18.86
C CYS A 39 -23.13 14.70 19.18
N ILE A 40 -22.77 14.59 20.44
CA ILE A 40 -21.38 14.39 20.87
C ILE A 40 -20.81 13.09 20.29
N SER A 41 -21.56 11.99 20.35
CA SER A 41 -21.13 10.69 19.81
C SER A 41 -20.88 10.74 18.31
N VAL A 42 -21.74 11.41 17.54
CA VAL A 42 -21.57 11.62 16.10
C VAL A 42 -20.33 12.46 15.78
N VAL A 43 -20.10 13.51 16.55
CA VAL A 43 -18.89 14.36 16.37
C VAL A 43 -17.62 13.55 16.67
N ILE A 44 -17.57 12.87 17.81
CA ILE A 44 -16.40 12.04 18.18
C ILE A 44 -16.17 10.95 17.13
N GLY A 45 -17.21 10.21 16.73
CA GLY A 45 -17.11 9.16 15.72
C GLY A 45 -16.61 9.68 14.36
N SER A 46 -17.06 10.87 13.96
CA SER A 46 -16.60 11.49 12.71
C SER A 46 -15.14 11.94 12.79
N LEU A 47 -14.69 12.44 13.94
CA LEU A 47 -13.28 12.81 14.16
C LEU A 47 -12.38 11.58 14.13
N VAL A 48 -12.72 10.53 14.86
CA VAL A 48 -11.96 9.26 14.86
C VAL A 48 -11.88 8.66 13.46
N SER A 49 -12.98 8.68 12.70
CA SER A 49 -13.00 8.19 11.32
C SER A 49 -12.05 8.98 10.41
N ARG A 50 -11.96 10.29 10.58
CA ARG A 50 -11.09 11.14 9.75
C ARG A 50 -9.62 11.02 10.12
N MET A 51 -9.32 10.94 11.42
CA MET A 51 -7.94 10.97 11.93
C MET A 51 -7.26 9.59 11.89
N LEU A 52 -8.01 8.50 12.03
CA LEU A 52 -7.44 7.15 12.15
C LEU A 52 -7.88 6.22 11.02
N THR A 53 -9.19 6.07 10.83
CA THR A 53 -9.71 5.02 9.94
C THR A 53 -9.41 5.27 8.47
N LYS A 54 -9.57 6.51 7.99
CA LYS A 54 -9.31 6.87 6.59
C LYS A 54 -7.85 6.74 6.20
N PRO A 55 -6.87 7.29 6.96
CA PRO A 55 -5.45 7.13 6.64
C PRO A 55 -5.01 5.66 6.63
N ILE A 56 -5.40 4.87 7.63
CA ILE A 56 -5.06 3.44 7.67
C ILE A 56 -5.62 2.70 6.46
N HIS A 57 -6.86 2.98 6.08
CA HIS A 57 -7.45 2.39 4.87
C HIS A 57 -6.68 2.79 3.61
N ARG A 58 -6.19 4.03 3.54
CA ARG A 58 -5.37 4.52 2.43
C ARG A 58 -4.04 3.77 2.33
N ILE A 59 -3.32 3.59 3.43
CA ILE A 59 -2.09 2.78 3.48
C ILE A 59 -2.39 1.35 3.00
N THR A 60 -3.44 0.72 3.53
CA THR A 60 -3.82 -0.65 3.15
C THR A 60 -4.17 -0.76 1.66
N SER A 61 -4.90 0.21 1.10
CA SER A 61 -5.25 0.20 -0.32
C SER A 61 -4.04 0.40 -1.22
N THR A 62 -3.11 1.29 -0.84
CA THR A 62 -1.85 1.51 -1.56
C THR A 62 -0.96 0.27 -1.51
N ALA A 63 -0.87 -0.41 -0.35
CA ALA A 63 -0.14 -1.67 -0.24
C ALA A 63 -0.69 -2.76 -1.18
N LYS A 64 -2.02 -2.83 -1.35
CA LYS A 64 -2.64 -3.75 -2.31
C LYS A 64 -2.31 -3.38 -3.76
N GLN A 65 -2.32 -2.10 -4.12
CA GLN A 65 -1.94 -1.63 -5.46
C GLN A 65 -0.49 -2.00 -5.79
N ILE A 66 0.44 -1.79 -4.85
CA ILE A 66 1.85 -2.18 -5.01
C ILE A 66 1.98 -3.69 -5.18
N ARG A 67 1.30 -4.48 -4.35
CA ARG A 67 1.26 -5.94 -4.48
C ARG A 67 0.75 -6.39 -5.85
N ASP A 68 -0.25 -5.70 -6.39
CA ASP A 68 -0.89 -6.04 -7.67
C ASP A 68 -0.10 -5.49 -8.88
N GLY A 69 1.08 -4.89 -8.63
CA GLY A 69 2.07 -4.49 -9.64
C GLY A 69 2.16 -2.99 -9.91
N ASP A 70 1.31 -2.15 -9.31
CA ASP A 70 1.44 -0.69 -9.40
C ASP A 70 2.46 -0.16 -8.39
N LEU A 71 3.74 -0.27 -8.74
CA LEU A 71 4.84 0.20 -7.89
C LEU A 71 4.90 1.73 -7.76
N SER A 72 4.12 2.47 -8.56
CA SER A 72 4.05 3.93 -8.50
C SER A 72 3.06 4.45 -7.47
N ALA A 73 2.20 3.57 -6.93
CA ALA A 73 1.21 3.94 -5.94
C ALA A 73 1.87 4.47 -4.66
N ARG A 74 1.32 5.57 -4.11
CA ARG A 74 1.79 6.20 -2.87
C ARG A 74 0.61 6.56 -2.00
N THR A 75 0.81 6.55 -0.69
CA THR A 75 -0.20 6.99 0.26
C THR A 75 -0.43 8.49 0.16
N GLY A 76 0.63 9.27 -0.05
CA GLY A 76 0.61 10.73 -0.08
C GLY A 76 0.16 11.33 1.25
N LEU A 77 0.27 10.58 2.35
CA LEU A 77 0.06 11.10 3.69
C LEU A 77 1.24 11.98 4.06
N ARG A 78 0.94 13.15 4.62
CA ARG A 78 1.93 14.13 5.06
C ARG A 78 1.35 14.87 6.24
N GLY A 79 2.07 14.96 7.33
CA GLY A 79 1.69 15.66 8.55
C GLY A 79 2.64 15.33 9.70
N ASP A 80 2.25 15.76 10.91
CA ASP A 80 3.10 15.66 12.10
C ASP A 80 2.65 14.53 13.05
N ASP A 81 1.55 13.83 12.75
CA ASP A 81 1.08 12.72 13.57
C ASP A 81 1.75 11.37 13.22
N GLU A 82 1.62 10.39 14.07
CA GLU A 82 2.25 9.09 13.93
C GLU A 82 1.73 8.31 12.72
N ILE A 83 0.49 8.55 12.31
CA ILE A 83 -0.12 7.91 11.14
C ILE A 83 0.42 8.53 9.85
N ASP A 84 0.63 9.83 9.84
CA ASP A 84 1.23 10.53 8.71
C ASP A 84 2.70 10.13 8.54
N GLN A 85 3.47 10.01 9.65
CA GLN A 85 4.84 9.49 9.64
C GLN A 85 4.90 8.06 9.11
N LEU A 86 3.95 7.20 9.51
CA LEU A 86 3.84 5.84 8.97
C LEU A 86 3.60 5.86 7.46
N GLY A 87 2.72 6.74 6.98
CA GLY A 87 2.45 6.92 5.56
C GLY A 87 3.67 7.39 4.78
N GLU A 88 4.44 8.32 5.33
CA GLU A 88 5.68 8.82 4.73
C GLU A 88 6.75 7.74 4.64
N THR A 89 7.01 7.03 5.74
CA THR A 89 7.96 5.89 5.76
C THR A 89 7.52 4.79 4.77
N PHE A 90 6.22 4.53 4.66
CA PHE A 90 5.69 3.60 3.67
C PHE A 90 5.97 4.05 2.23
N ASP A 91 5.79 5.34 1.94
CA ASP A 91 6.05 5.92 0.61
C ASP A 91 7.55 5.89 0.26
N GLU A 92 8.44 6.08 1.25
CA GLU A 92 9.89 5.92 1.08
C GLU A 92 10.26 4.47 0.74
N MET A 93 9.71 3.51 1.48
CA MET A 93 9.89 2.08 1.22
C MET A 93 9.38 1.72 -0.19
N ALA A 94 8.20 2.20 -0.58
CA ALA A 94 7.63 1.97 -1.91
C ALA A 94 8.51 2.57 -3.03
N THR A 95 9.13 3.72 -2.77
CA THR A 95 10.06 4.36 -3.71
C THR A 95 11.35 3.54 -3.88
N SER A 96 11.88 3.01 -2.79
CA SER A 96 13.04 2.11 -2.84
C SER A 96 12.73 0.85 -3.63
N LEU A 97 11.61 0.21 -3.34
CA LEU A 97 11.16 -0.99 -4.04
C LEU A 97 10.97 -0.75 -5.56
N GLU A 98 10.34 0.37 -5.93
CA GLU A 98 10.17 0.74 -7.35
C GLU A 98 11.52 0.92 -8.05
N LYS A 99 12.49 1.55 -7.37
CA LYS A 99 13.85 1.75 -7.91
C LYS A 99 14.57 0.42 -8.09
N ASP A 100 14.49 -0.46 -7.10
CA ASP A 100 15.15 -1.77 -7.12
C ASP A 100 14.57 -2.64 -8.24
N MET A 101 13.26 -2.71 -8.39
CA MET A 101 12.59 -3.44 -9.46
C MET A 101 12.91 -2.89 -10.86
N LYS A 102 13.02 -1.56 -11.00
CA LYS A 102 13.47 -0.96 -12.27
C LYS A 102 14.92 -1.31 -12.60
N HIS A 103 15.79 -1.33 -11.58
CA HIS A 103 17.18 -1.71 -11.74
C HIS A 103 17.30 -3.17 -12.16
N GLU A 104 16.62 -4.09 -11.50
CA GLU A 104 16.58 -5.51 -11.83
C GLU A 104 16.08 -5.76 -13.26
N LYS A 105 14.98 -5.09 -13.66
CA LYS A 105 14.45 -5.20 -15.03
C LYS A 105 15.44 -4.69 -16.09
N ARG A 106 16.15 -3.60 -15.79
CA ARG A 106 17.19 -3.07 -16.70
C ARG A 106 18.35 -4.06 -16.80
N LEU A 107 18.84 -4.55 -15.67
CA LEU A 107 19.93 -5.53 -15.62
C LEU A 107 19.60 -6.78 -16.46
N THR A 108 18.39 -7.32 -16.30
CA THR A 108 17.93 -8.49 -17.07
C THR A 108 17.90 -8.20 -18.57
N SER A 109 17.46 -7.00 -18.97
CA SER A 109 17.43 -6.58 -20.36
C SER A 109 18.84 -6.43 -20.94
N ASP A 110 19.75 -5.81 -20.21
CA ASP A 110 21.14 -5.58 -20.61
C ASP A 110 21.87 -6.92 -20.76
N VAL A 111 21.68 -7.83 -19.80
CA VAL A 111 22.19 -9.21 -19.88
C VAL A 111 21.69 -9.93 -21.13
N ALA A 112 20.40 -9.87 -21.41
CA ALA A 112 19.84 -10.51 -22.62
C ALA A 112 20.42 -9.94 -23.91
N HIS A 113 20.69 -8.63 -23.96
CA HIS A 113 21.35 -7.99 -25.12
C HIS A 113 22.81 -8.40 -25.25
N GLU A 114 23.59 -8.40 -24.18
CA GLU A 114 25.00 -8.80 -24.17
C GLU A 114 25.22 -10.28 -24.53
N LEU A 115 24.26 -11.15 -24.20
CA LEU A 115 24.30 -12.56 -24.60
C LEU A 115 23.85 -12.78 -26.03
N ARG A 116 22.89 -12.01 -26.54
CA ARG A 116 22.33 -12.18 -27.89
C ARG A 116 23.36 -11.88 -28.96
N THR A 117 24.19 -10.83 -28.79
CA THR A 117 25.16 -10.38 -29.80
C THR A 117 26.18 -11.47 -30.18
N PRO A 118 26.95 -12.06 -29.24
CA PRO A 118 27.89 -13.13 -29.60
C PRO A 118 27.19 -14.38 -30.13
N LEU A 119 25.99 -14.70 -29.57
CA LEU A 119 25.22 -15.85 -30.04
C LEU A 119 24.79 -15.71 -31.50
N MET A 120 24.29 -14.54 -31.89
CA MET A 120 23.91 -14.28 -33.29
C MET A 120 25.11 -14.27 -34.23
N ALA A 121 26.26 -13.76 -33.81
CA ALA A 121 27.50 -13.79 -34.58
C ALA A 121 27.97 -15.24 -34.84
N MET A 122 27.97 -16.06 -33.79
CA MET A 122 28.29 -17.49 -33.92
C MET A 122 27.32 -18.21 -34.86
N LEU A 123 26.00 -17.99 -34.66
CA LEU A 123 24.97 -18.61 -35.49
C LEU A 123 25.14 -18.23 -36.98
N ALA A 124 25.29 -16.95 -37.29
CA ALA A 124 25.48 -16.46 -38.66
C ALA A 124 26.73 -17.04 -39.32
N THR A 125 27.85 -17.16 -38.58
CA THR A 125 29.08 -17.75 -39.10
C THR A 125 28.87 -19.26 -39.38
N VAL A 126 28.21 -19.99 -38.49
CA VAL A 126 27.94 -21.42 -38.70
C VAL A 126 26.97 -21.65 -39.85
N GLU A 127 25.90 -20.87 -39.97
CA GLU A 127 24.93 -20.95 -41.08
C GLU A 127 25.62 -20.64 -42.42
N ALA A 128 26.48 -19.62 -42.48
CA ALA A 128 27.25 -19.30 -43.70
C ALA A 128 28.21 -20.41 -44.09
N MET A 129 28.80 -21.13 -43.14
CA MET A 129 29.61 -22.30 -43.42
C MET A 129 28.75 -23.47 -43.93
N GLN A 130 27.56 -23.69 -43.34
CA GLN A 130 26.64 -24.76 -43.78
C GLN A 130 26.11 -24.52 -45.19
N ASP A 131 25.82 -23.26 -45.54
CA ASP A 131 25.35 -22.85 -46.85
C ASP A 131 26.47 -22.77 -47.91
N GLY A 132 27.72 -23.03 -47.53
CA GLY A 132 28.88 -23.00 -48.41
C GLY A 132 29.30 -21.58 -48.80
N VAL A 133 28.80 -20.56 -48.13
CA VAL A 133 29.18 -19.14 -48.31
C VAL A 133 30.56 -18.86 -47.73
N TYR A 134 30.82 -19.45 -46.53
CA TYR A 134 32.14 -19.41 -45.90
C TYR A 134 32.80 -20.77 -45.94
N PRO A 135 34.13 -20.83 -46.13
CA PRO A 135 34.86 -22.08 -46.00
C PRO A 135 34.86 -22.55 -44.52
N THR A 136 34.84 -23.86 -44.35
CA THR A 136 35.02 -24.47 -43.01
C THR A 136 36.52 -24.58 -42.74
N ASP A 137 37.17 -23.46 -42.50
CA ASP A 137 38.59 -23.34 -42.22
C ASP A 137 38.87 -22.92 -40.76
N ASP A 138 40.13 -22.89 -40.38
CA ASP A 138 40.56 -22.57 -39.03
C ASP A 138 40.20 -21.12 -38.63
N GLU A 139 40.10 -20.18 -39.60
CA GLU A 139 39.78 -18.78 -39.36
C GLU A 139 38.32 -18.61 -38.89
N HIS A 140 37.37 -19.23 -39.60
CA HIS A 140 35.95 -19.16 -39.25
C HIS A 140 35.62 -19.98 -37.99
N LEU A 141 36.29 -21.12 -37.79
CA LEU A 141 36.18 -21.92 -36.58
C LEU A 141 36.72 -21.17 -35.36
N GLU A 142 37.85 -20.47 -35.48
CA GLU A 142 38.41 -19.64 -34.39
C GLU A 142 37.48 -18.45 -34.06
N THR A 143 36.80 -17.87 -35.06
CA THR A 143 35.77 -16.85 -34.82
C THR A 143 34.67 -17.38 -33.93
N VAL A 144 34.09 -18.55 -34.21
CA VAL A 144 33.05 -19.18 -33.39
C VAL A 144 33.60 -19.53 -32.00
N ALA A 145 34.83 -20.06 -31.94
CA ALA A 145 35.46 -20.44 -30.66
C ALA A 145 35.75 -19.22 -29.79
N SER A 146 36.17 -18.09 -30.39
CA SER A 146 36.43 -16.83 -29.64
C SER A 146 35.18 -16.22 -29.07
N GLU A 147 34.06 -16.20 -29.80
CA GLU A 147 32.77 -15.73 -29.31
C GLU A 147 32.20 -16.66 -28.26
N THR A 148 32.39 -17.98 -28.39
CA THR A 148 32.01 -18.95 -27.35
C THR A 148 32.76 -18.71 -26.03
N ARG A 149 34.06 -18.46 -26.08
CA ARG A 149 34.89 -18.12 -24.91
C ARG A 149 34.45 -16.77 -24.28
N ARG A 150 34.09 -15.81 -25.13
CA ARG A 150 33.54 -14.53 -24.66
C ARG A 150 32.22 -14.71 -23.89
N LEU A 151 31.30 -15.51 -24.44
CA LEU A 151 30.02 -15.83 -23.82
C LEU A 151 30.23 -16.54 -22.49
N ALA A 152 31.14 -17.51 -22.40
CA ALA A 152 31.47 -18.21 -21.17
C ALA A 152 31.98 -17.24 -20.06
N ARG A 153 32.84 -16.28 -20.45
CA ARG A 153 33.30 -15.25 -19.49
C ARG A 153 32.17 -14.35 -19.00
N LEU A 154 31.25 -13.92 -19.86
CA LEU A 154 30.09 -13.11 -19.48
C LEU A 154 29.19 -13.85 -18.49
N VAL A 155 28.89 -15.13 -18.73
CA VAL A 155 28.11 -15.96 -17.82
C VAL A 155 28.81 -16.10 -16.46
N GLN A 156 30.14 -16.30 -16.45
CA GLN A 156 30.89 -16.40 -15.18
C GLN A 156 30.84 -15.09 -14.40
N GLN A 157 31.02 -13.96 -15.03
CA GLN A 157 30.91 -12.64 -14.40
C GLN A 157 29.54 -12.39 -13.77
N MET A 158 28.45 -12.82 -14.43
CA MET A 158 27.09 -12.73 -13.90
C MET A 158 26.88 -13.62 -12.69
N LEU A 159 27.42 -14.84 -12.70
CA LEU A 159 27.35 -15.74 -11.55
C LEU A 159 28.10 -15.17 -10.34
N ASP A 160 29.26 -14.55 -10.58
CA ASP A 160 30.06 -13.95 -9.52
C ASP A 160 29.37 -12.72 -8.92
N LEU A 161 28.72 -11.88 -9.76
CA LEU A 161 27.90 -10.76 -9.29
C LEU A 161 26.73 -11.22 -8.44
N SER A 162 25.96 -12.22 -8.92
CA SER A 162 24.83 -12.79 -8.19
C SER A 162 25.22 -13.39 -6.84
N ARG A 163 26.42 -13.98 -6.73
CA ARG A 163 26.93 -14.50 -5.45
C ARG A 163 27.29 -13.39 -4.50
N MET A 164 27.83 -12.26 -4.95
CA MET A 164 28.14 -11.11 -4.11
C MET A 164 26.90 -10.46 -3.54
N GLU A 165 25.84 -10.31 -4.33
CA GLU A 165 24.55 -9.77 -3.87
C GLU A 165 23.87 -10.64 -2.82
N ASN A 166 23.99 -11.97 -2.92
CA ASN A 166 23.40 -12.90 -1.94
C ASN A 166 24.22 -13.11 -0.68
N SER A 167 25.40 -12.50 -0.56
CA SER A 167 26.28 -12.63 0.63
C SER A 167 26.26 -11.40 1.55
N THR A 168 25.35 -10.44 1.30
CA THR A 168 25.12 -9.26 2.15
C THR A 168 23.82 -9.38 2.91
#